data_d785de8f97cd03d097d32bbac308302f
#
_entry.id   d785de8f97cd03d097d32bbac308302f
#
_cell.length_a   1.000
_cell.length_b   1.000
_cell.length_c   1.000
_cell.angle_alpha   90.00
_cell.angle_beta   90.00
_cell.angle_gamma   90.00
#
_symmetry.space_group_name_H-M   'P 1'
#
loop_
_entity.id
_entity.type
_entity.pdbx_description
1 polymer ?
#
loop_
_entity_poly.entity_id
_entity_poly.type
_entity_poly.pdbx_seq_one_letter_code
_entity_poly.pdbx_strand_id
1 'polypeptide(L)' 'MSATFDVQNPATGARVDSVPNAGVAEARAAARRSIDAFPGWRDRTAYERSKILRGWNDLILQDEARLARLMTDEMGKP' A
#
# COMPACT_ATOMS: atom_id res chain seq x y z
N MET A 1 5.52 -0.76 24.41
CA MET A 1 5.33 -1.27 23.03
C MET A 1 5.53 -0.12 22.06
N SER A 2 6.32 -0.34 21.02
CA SER A 2 6.56 0.70 20.03
C SER A 2 5.32 0.88 19.15
N ALA A 3 4.88 2.13 18.95
CA ALA A 3 3.75 2.45 18.09
C ALA A 3 4.13 2.37 16.60
N THR A 4 5.42 2.35 16.29
CA THR A 4 5.96 2.28 14.94
C THR A 4 7.16 1.34 14.90
N PHE A 5 7.52 0.92 13.70
CA PHE A 5 8.78 0.22 13.47
C PHE A 5 9.46 0.76 12.23
N ASP A 6 10.78 0.61 12.18
CA ASP A 6 11.57 1.14 11.08
C ASP A 6 11.65 0.15 9.93
N VAL A 7 11.57 0.68 8.71
CA VAL A 7 11.88 -0.04 7.48
C VAL A 7 13.32 0.30 7.11
N GLN A 8 14.15 -0.71 6.92
CA GLN A 8 15.58 -0.54 6.63
C GLN A 8 15.93 -1.04 5.24
N ASN A 9 16.91 -0.38 4.63
CA ASN A 9 17.52 -0.85 3.39
C ASN A 9 18.43 -2.05 3.72
N PRO A 10 18.14 -3.26 3.25
CA PRO A 10 18.94 -4.43 3.61
C PRO A 10 20.34 -4.42 3.02
N ALA A 11 20.62 -3.61 2.00
CA ALA A 11 21.95 -3.51 1.40
C ALA A 11 22.87 -2.58 2.20
N THR A 12 22.32 -1.52 2.80
CA THR A 12 23.11 -0.47 3.49
C THR A 12 22.87 -0.44 5.00
N GLY A 13 21.76 -0.97 5.48
CA GLY A 13 21.32 -0.85 6.86
C GLY A 13 20.72 0.50 7.21
N ALA A 14 20.64 1.42 6.27
CA ALA A 14 20.07 2.74 6.49
C ALA A 14 18.57 2.68 6.69
N ARG A 15 18.03 3.55 7.56
CA ARG A 15 16.59 3.67 7.74
C ARG A 15 15.96 4.33 6.50
N VAL A 16 14.96 3.66 5.91
CA VAL A 16 14.19 4.19 4.79
C VAL A 16 13.03 5.02 5.31
N ASP A 17 12.25 4.45 6.24
CA ASP A 17 11.08 5.10 6.80
C ASP A 17 10.64 4.38 8.09
N SER A 18 9.61 4.92 8.70
CA SER A 18 8.98 4.35 9.88
C SER A 18 7.49 4.17 9.59
N VAL A 19 6.94 3.01 9.96
CA VAL A 19 5.54 2.69 9.70
C VAL A 19 4.83 2.30 10.99
N PRO A 20 3.49 2.47 11.07
CA PRO A 20 2.74 2.06 12.24
C PRO A 20 2.83 0.56 12.49
N ASN A 21 3.05 0.19 13.74
CA ASN A 21 3.03 -1.22 14.15
C ASN A 21 1.59 -1.59 14.52
N ALA A 22 0.82 -1.96 13.53
CA ALA A 22 -0.59 -2.29 13.70
C ALA A 22 -0.77 -3.61 14.45
N GLY A 23 -1.68 -3.63 15.40
CA GLY A 23 -2.01 -4.82 16.17
C GLY A 23 -3.15 -5.62 15.59
N VAL A 24 -3.55 -6.68 16.30
CA VAL A 24 -4.65 -7.57 15.89
C VAL A 24 -5.97 -6.82 15.73
N ALA A 25 -6.28 -5.90 16.64
CA ALA A 25 -7.50 -5.11 16.58
C ALA A 25 -7.57 -4.26 15.30
N GLU A 26 -6.45 -3.66 14.93
CA GLU A 26 -6.34 -2.84 13.70
C GLU A 26 -6.44 -3.69 12.44
N ALA A 27 -5.84 -4.88 12.45
CA ALA A 27 -5.95 -5.82 11.35
C ALA A 27 -7.41 -6.28 11.15
N ARG A 28 -8.12 -6.58 12.24
CA ARG A 28 -9.54 -6.93 12.21
C ARG A 28 -10.40 -5.79 11.68
N ALA A 29 -10.13 -4.57 12.13
CA ALA A 29 -10.84 -3.38 11.66
C ALA A 29 -10.63 -3.16 10.15
N ALA A 30 -9.42 -3.37 9.65
CA ALA A 30 -9.12 -3.26 8.23
C ALA A 30 -9.86 -4.32 7.41
N ALA A 31 -9.89 -5.57 7.88
CA ALA A 31 -10.64 -6.64 7.25
C ALA A 31 -12.14 -6.33 7.22
N ARG A 32 -12.68 -5.76 8.30
CA ARG A 32 -14.09 -5.38 8.37
C ARG A 32 -14.41 -4.28 7.36
N ARG A 33 -13.55 -3.27 7.25
CA ARG A 33 -13.73 -2.22 6.24
C ARG A 33 -13.76 -2.78 4.82
N SER A 34 -12.91 -3.77 4.54
CA SER A 34 -12.88 -4.43 3.23
C SER A 34 -14.17 -5.20 2.95
N ILE A 35 -14.68 -5.92 3.94
CA ILE A 35 -15.93 -6.66 3.83
C ILE A 35 -17.11 -5.69 3.59
N ASP A 36 -17.15 -4.60 4.35
CA ASP A 36 -18.24 -3.60 4.25
C ASP A 36 -18.20 -2.85 2.93
N ALA A 37 -17.00 -2.63 2.36
CA ALA A 37 -16.83 -1.95 1.07
C ALA A 37 -17.15 -2.84 -0.14
N PHE A 38 -17.05 -4.16 0.02
CA PHE A 38 -17.18 -5.10 -1.10
C PHE A 38 -18.51 -5.01 -1.85
N PRO A 39 -19.69 -4.98 -1.19
CA PRO A 39 -20.95 -4.93 -1.92
C PRO A 39 -21.07 -3.73 -2.85
N GLY A 40 -20.65 -2.56 -2.41
CA GLY A 40 -20.65 -1.34 -3.24
C GLY A 40 -19.77 -1.46 -4.46
N TRP A 41 -18.61 -2.09 -4.32
CA TRP A 41 -17.71 -2.35 -5.44
C TRP A 41 -18.28 -3.42 -6.38
N ARG A 42 -18.73 -4.54 -5.82
CA ARG A 42 -19.30 -5.63 -6.59
C ARG A 42 -20.47 -5.20 -7.46
N ASP A 43 -21.32 -4.30 -6.93
CA ASP A 43 -22.53 -3.87 -7.60
C ASP A 43 -22.31 -2.78 -8.65
N ARG A 44 -21.10 -2.26 -8.77
CA ARG A 44 -20.74 -1.36 -9.85
C ARG A 44 -20.68 -2.10 -11.19
N THR A 45 -20.96 -1.38 -12.28
CA THR A 45 -20.82 -1.95 -13.63
C THR A 45 -19.33 -2.22 -13.93
N ALA A 46 -19.09 -3.11 -14.89
CA ALA A 46 -17.73 -3.38 -15.36
C ALA A 46 -17.06 -2.10 -15.89
N TYR A 47 -17.83 -1.23 -16.54
CA TYR A 47 -17.34 0.06 -17.03
C TYR A 47 -16.87 0.96 -15.89
N GLU A 48 -17.68 1.09 -14.84
CA GLU A 48 -17.35 1.92 -13.68
C GLU A 48 -16.10 1.41 -12.97
N ARG A 49 -16.00 0.08 -12.75
CA ARG A 49 -14.82 -0.53 -12.14
C ARG A 49 -13.57 -0.31 -12.98
N SER A 50 -13.69 -0.50 -14.29
CA SER A 50 -12.59 -0.26 -15.24
C SER A 50 -12.09 1.17 -15.18
N LYS A 51 -13.02 2.13 -15.11
CA LYS A 51 -12.68 3.55 -15.03
C LYS A 51 -11.88 3.88 -13.76
N ILE A 52 -12.31 3.33 -12.63
CA ILE A 52 -11.61 3.53 -11.35
C ILE A 52 -10.21 2.90 -11.40
N LEU A 53 -10.08 1.68 -11.91
CA LEU A 53 -8.80 1.01 -12.01
C LEU A 53 -7.84 1.70 -12.97
N ARG A 54 -8.34 2.25 -14.06
CA ARG A 54 -7.52 3.06 -15.00
C ARG A 54 -7.01 4.33 -14.33
N GLY A 55 -7.86 5.00 -13.55
CA GLY A 55 -7.43 6.16 -12.78
C GLY A 55 -6.32 5.82 -11.79
N TRP A 56 -6.43 4.70 -11.10
CA TRP A 56 -5.38 4.20 -10.22
C TRP A 56 -4.09 3.90 -10.99
N ASN A 57 -4.20 3.21 -12.12
CA ASN A 57 -3.04 2.93 -12.99
C ASN A 57 -2.33 4.21 -13.42
N ASP A 58 -3.08 5.24 -13.81
CA ASP A 58 -2.52 6.53 -14.22
C ASP A 58 -1.74 7.19 -13.07
N LEU A 59 -2.28 7.13 -11.86
CA LEU A 59 -1.60 7.65 -10.67
C LEU A 59 -0.31 6.90 -10.36
N ILE A 60 -0.31 5.57 -10.51
CA ILE A 60 0.90 4.76 -10.32
C ILE A 60 1.96 5.14 -11.37
N LEU A 61 1.57 5.31 -12.62
CA LEU A 61 2.50 5.70 -13.69
C LEU A 61 3.08 7.09 -13.46
N GLN A 62 2.28 8.04 -12.96
CA GLN A 62 2.77 9.37 -12.62
C GLN A 62 3.82 9.35 -11.51
N ASP A 63 3.75 8.34 -10.63
CA ASP A 63 4.63 8.22 -9.47
C ASP A 63 5.66 7.11 -9.63
N GLU A 64 5.85 6.63 -10.87
CA GLU A 64 6.67 5.45 -11.17
C GLU A 64 8.10 5.56 -10.65
N ALA A 65 8.76 6.67 -10.88
CA ALA A 65 10.15 6.84 -10.47
C ALA A 65 10.32 6.77 -8.94
N ARG A 66 9.42 7.40 -8.19
CA ARG A 66 9.43 7.37 -6.72
C ARG A 66 9.15 5.97 -6.20
N LEU A 67 8.16 5.29 -6.76
CA LEU A 67 7.77 3.94 -6.34
C LEU A 67 8.87 2.93 -6.64
N ALA A 68 9.50 3.02 -7.82
CA ALA A 68 10.61 2.14 -8.20
C ALA A 68 11.80 2.32 -7.24
N ARG A 69 12.13 3.57 -6.90
CA ARG A 69 13.21 3.87 -5.96
C ARG A 69 12.90 3.35 -4.56
N LEU A 70 11.66 3.51 -4.11
CA LEU A 70 11.22 3.01 -2.80
C LEU A 70 11.36 1.49 -2.72
N MET A 71 10.95 0.78 -3.76
CA MET A 71 11.12 -0.67 -3.84
C MET A 71 12.59 -1.07 -3.76
N THR A 72 13.45 -0.38 -4.48
CA THR A 72 14.90 -0.62 -4.44
C THR A 72 15.45 -0.38 -3.05
N ASP A 73 15.07 0.71 -2.41
CA ASP A 73 15.55 1.06 -1.07
C ASP A 73 15.09 0.04 -0.02
N GLU A 74 13.86 -0.45 -0.10
CA GLU A 74 13.33 -1.43 0.85
C GLU A 74 13.86 -2.85 0.60
N MET A 75 14.14 -3.19 -0.66
CA MET A 75 14.56 -4.52 -1.05
C MET A 75 16.08 -4.68 -1.14
N GLY A 76 16.80 -3.58 -1.32
CA GLY A 76 18.25 -3.56 -1.45
C GLY A 76 18.78 -3.97 -2.82
N LYS A 77 17.91 -4.11 -3.83
CA LYS A 77 18.30 -4.40 -5.22
C LYS A 77 18.12 -3.17 -6.10
N PRO A 78 19.01 -2.97 -7.06
CA PRO A 78 18.88 -1.87 -8.01
C PRO A 78 17.65 -2.01 -8.93
#